data_860d6fa6799cbc17f8dc7d9a2d0c83bf
#
_entry.id   860d6fa6799cbc17f8dc7d9a2d0c83bf
#
_cell.length_a   1.000
_cell.length_b   1.000
_cell.length_c   1.000
_cell.angle_alpha   90.00
_cell.angle_beta   90.00
_cell.angle_gamma   90.00
#
_symmetry.space_group_name_H-M   'P 1'
#
loop_
_entity.id
_entity.type
_entity.pdbx_description
1 polymer ?
#
loop_
_entity_poly.entity_id
_entity_poly.type
_entity_poly.pdbx_seq_one_letter_code
_entity_poly.pdbx_strand_id
1 'polypeptide(L)' 'MQIRCYRCNWSFAIKKEEIEFVIKALEESGDSHYDVRCTRCRHVNKVSIDQLRQGLPRTQEEE' A
#
# COMPACT_ATOMS: atom_id res chain seq x y z
N MET A 1 0.77 4.15 -6.82
CA MET A 1 1.52 4.33 -5.55
C MET A 1 2.83 3.57 -5.64
N GLN A 2 3.89 4.19 -5.20
CA GLN A 2 5.20 3.53 -5.18
C GLN A 2 5.65 3.27 -3.76
N ILE A 3 6.17 2.10 -3.53
CA ILE A 3 6.68 1.67 -2.23
C ILE A 3 8.17 1.38 -2.39
N ARG A 4 8.96 1.82 -1.44
CA ARG A 4 10.39 1.53 -1.44
C ARG A 4 10.71 0.57 -0.32
N CYS A 5 11.43 -0.49 -0.66
CA CYS A 5 11.89 -1.44 0.35
C CYS A 5 12.92 -0.79 1.26
N TYR A 6 12.75 -0.98 2.55
CA TYR A 6 13.67 -0.38 3.53
C TYR A 6 15.00 -1.11 3.61
N ARG A 7 15.08 -2.28 3.01
CA ARG A 7 16.29 -3.09 3.09
C ARG A 7 17.17 -2.94 1.86
N CYS A 8 16.58 -3.10 0.68
CA CYS A 8 17.37 -3.07 -0.56
C CYS A 8 17.10 -1.84 -1.41
N ASN A 9 16.24 -0.95 -0.95
CA ASN A 9 15.86 0.28 -1.64
C ASN A 9 15.20 0.03 -3.00
N TRP A 10 14.70 -1.16 -3.23
CA TRP A 10 14.00 -1.45 -4.45
C TRP A 10 12.64 -0.78 -4.43
N SER A 11 12.33 -0.01 -5.46
CA SER A 11 11.00 0.60 -5.56
C SER A 11 10.12 -0.22 -6.47
N PHE A 12 8.87 -0.35 -6.07
CA PHE A 12 7.89 -1.07 -6.85
C PHE A 12 6.54 -0.36 -6.72
N ALA A 13 5.71 -0.55 -7.73
CA ALA A 13 4.42 0.13 -7.79
C ALA A 13 3.31 -0.81 -7.37
N ILE A 14 2.32 -0.24 -6.68
CA ILE A 14 1.10 -0.97 -6.32
C ILE A 14 -0.04 -0.37 -7.13
N LYS A 15 -0.83 -1.22 -7.73
CA LYS A 15 -1.95 -0.78 -8.54
C LYS A 15 -3.07 -0.22 -7.66
N LYS A 16 -3.80 0.73 -8.23
CA LYS A 16 -4.92 1.35 -7.52
C LYS A 16 -5.92 0.30 -7.03
N GLU A 17 -6.21 -0.67 -7.86
CA GLU A 17 -7.16 -1.71 -7.51
C GLU A 17 -6.70 -2.52 -6.29
N GLU A 18 -5.41 -2.80 -6.23
CA GLU A 18 -4.85 -3.50 -5.08
C GLU A 18 -4.94 -2.65 -3.83
N ILE A 19 -4.66 -1.37 -3.95
CA ILE A 19 -4.72 -0.45 -2.81
C ILE A 19 -6.13 -0.42 -2.24
N GLU A 20 -7.13 -0.32 -3.09
CA GLU A 20 -8.52 -0.29 -2.65
C GLU A 20 -8.90 -1.59 -1.93
N PHE A 21 -8.48 -2.71 -2.49
CA PHE A 21 -8.76 -4.00 -1.89
C PHE A 21 -8.10 -4.12 -0.51
N VAL A 22 -6.85 -3.69 -0.42
CA VAL A 22 -6.09 -3.76 0.83
C VAL A 22 -6.70 -2.88 1.90
N ILE A 23 -7.08 -1.65 1.52
CA ILE A 23 -7.69 -0.73 2.48
C ILE A 23 -8.98 -1.34 3.04
N LYS A 24 -9.79 -1.90 2.16
CA LYS A 24 -11.04 -2.51 2.59
C LYS A 24 -10.77 -3.68 3.53
N ALA A 25 -9.81 -4.52 3.20
CA ALA A 25 -9.46 -5.66 4.03
C ALA A 25 -8.95 -5.21 5.41
N LEU A 26 -8.13 -4.16 5.43
CA LEU A 26 -7.62 -3.63 6.70
C LEU A 26 -8.74 -3.07 7.57
N GLU A 27 -9.68 -2.37 6.96
CA GLU A 27 -10.80 -1.82 7.69
C GLU A 27 -11.66 -2.92 8.29
N GLU A 28 -11.86 -4.00 7.55
CA GLU A 28 -12.66 -5.11 8.03
C GLU A 28 -11.99 -5.88 9.16
N SER A 29 -10.68 -6.03 9.08
CA SER A 29 -9.94 -6.75 10.09
C SER A 29 -9.53 -5.89 11.28
N GLY A 30 -9.66 -4.55 11.14
CA GLY A 30 -9.28 -3.63 12.20
C GLY A 30 -7.79 -3.34 12.23
N ASP A 31 -7.06 -3.72 11.22
CA ASP A 31 -5.63 -3.45 11.13
C ASP A 31 -5.39 -2.05 10.58
N SER A 32 -4.27 -1.47 10.98
CA SER A 32 -3.88 -0.15 10.50
C SER A 32 -2.67 -0.18 9.58
N HIS A 33 -2.08 -1.34 9.39
CA HIS A 33 -0.90 -1.50 8.55
C HIS A 33 -1.06 -2.70 7.64
N TYR A 34 -0.42 -2.60 6.47
CA TYR A 34 -0.40 -3.70 5.52
C TYR A 34 1.05 -4.11 5.28
N ASP A 35 1.30 -5.41 5.30
CA ASP A 35 2.64 -5.94 5.07
C ASP A 35 2.86 -6.12 3.59
N VAL A 36 3.78 -5.33 3.03
CA VAL A 36 4.14 -5.41 1.62
C VAL A 36 5.48 -6.13 1.51
N ARG A 37 5.48 -7.23 0.80
CA ARG A 37 6.69 -8.02 0.63
C ARG A 37 7.45 -7.56 -0.60
N CYS A 38 8.72 -7.24 -0.42
CA CYS A 38 9.57 -6.85 -1.53
C CYS A 38 9.75 -8.04 -2.48
N THR A 39 9.60 -7.80 -3.78
CA THR A 39 9.73 -8.86 -4.78
C THR A 39 11.19 -9.22 -5.03
N ARG A 40 12.13 -8.39 -4.57
CA ARG A 40 13.53 -8.62 -4.82
C ARG A 40 14.24 -9.32 -3.66
N CYS A 41 14.11 -8.76 -2.46
CA CYS A 41 14.80 -9.33 -1.28
C CYS A 41 13.84 -10.01 -0.32
N ARG A 42 12.55 -9.92 -0.58
CA ARG A 42 11.49 -10.54 0.23
C ARG A 42 11.38 -9.98 1.63
N HIS A 43 11.92 -8.79 1.84
CA HIS A 43 11.76 -8.13 3.12
C HIS A 43 10.33 -7.62 3.26
N VAL A 44 9.74 -7.81 4.44
CA VAL A 44 8.38 -7.34 4.71
C VAL A 44 8.45 -5.87 5.12
N ASN A 45 7.72 -5.03 4.40
CA ASN A 45 7.64 -3.60 4.68
C ASN A 45 6.23 -3.27 5.15
N LYS A 46 6.13 -2.56 6.26
CA LYS A 46 4.82 -2.18 6.79
C LYS A 46 4.42 -0.83 6.22
N VAL A 47 3.24 -0.79 5.64
CA VAL A 47 2.69 0.43 5.04
C VAL A 47 1.41 0.77 5.80
N SER A 48 1.31 2.00 6.28
CA SER A 48 0.14 2.41 7.04
C SER A 48 -1.06 2.60 6.11
N ILE A 49 -2.25 2.42 6.65
CA ILE A 49 -3.48 2.61 5.89
C ILE A 49 -3.59 4.05 5.38
N ASP A 50 -3.11 5.02 6.17
CA ASP A 50 -3.10 6.41 5.74
C ASP A 50 -2.22 6.60 4.51
N GLN A 51 -1.08 5.95 4.49
CA GLN A 51 -0.18 6.03 3.35
C GLN A 51 -0.82 5.43 2.10
N LEU A 52 -1.52 4.33 2.28
CA LEU A 52 -2.25 3.69 1.17
C LEU A 52 -3.33 4.61 0.63
N ARG A 53 -4.05 5.28 1.52
CA ARG A 53 -5.09 6.21 1.08
C ARG A 53 -4.52 7.38 0.31
N GLN A 54 -3.35 7.85 0.69
CA GLN A 54 -2.68 8.94 -0.03
C GLN A 54 -2.27 8.51 -1.43
N GLY A 55 -2.05 7.22 -1.63
CA GLY A 55 -1.70 6.71 -2.94
C GLY A 55 -2.89 6.56 -3.88
N LEU A 56 -4.11 6.69 -3.38
CA LEU A 56 -5.30 6.63 -4.24
C LEU A 56 -5.54 7.97 -4.93
N PRO A 57 -5.98 7.96 -6.19
CA PRO A 57 -6.39 9.20 -6.84
C PRO A 57 -7.63 9.75 -6.16
N ARG A 58 -7.64 11.07 -6.01
CA ARG A 58 -8.74 11.72 -5.32
C ARG A 58 -9.79 12.27 -6.23
N THR A 59 -9.78 11.82 -7.37
CA THR A 59 -10.73 12.34 -8.31
C THR A 59 -12.11 11.94 -7.96
N GLN A 60 -12.11 11.83 -7.39
CA GLN A 60 -13.10 11.54 -7.25
C GLN A 60 -13.97 12.12 -6.75
N GLU A 61 -13.54 12.55 -6.45
CA GLU A 61 -14.23 13.06 -6.20
C GLU A 61 -14.99 13.58 -6.81
N GLU A 62 -14.84 13.54 -7.33
CA GLU A 62 -15.32 13.94 -7.89
C GLU A 62 -16.06 13.91 -8.09
N GLU A 63 -16.15 13.98 -8.19
CA GLU A 63 -16.75 14.13 -8.45
C GLU A 63 -17.30 14.34 -8.39
#